data_db3b1e048b379481ad43c8b673b92dcf
#
_entry.id   db3b1e048b379481ad43c8b673b92dcf
#
_cell.length_a   1.000
_cell.length_b   1.000
_cell.length_c   1.000
_cell.angle_alpha   90.00
_cell.angle_beta   90.00
_cell.angle_gamma   90.00
#
_symmetry.space_group_name_H-M   'P 1'
#
loop_
_entity.id
_entity.type
_entity.pdbx_description
1 polymer ?
#
loop_
_entity_poly.entity_id
_entity_poly.type
_entity_poly.pdbx_seq_one_letter_code
_entity_poly.pdbx_strand_id
1 'polypeptide(L)'
;ELTKWDDELLVAASPNNIVADTQWWRADWDLFLVGQCKKMGVEYSDLTDISDLREEDDGVLLWIKTERSQRRVKAGLLIDACGGRAGIGQLLSIRKKTLNSTPETFAVHGHFSGVATIPPSNSQLGTGPLPYHPEDSAIHHIIDGGWVWSLRFDHGQVSAGAVLREKNYRSIQDQSPESIWSSVVNKHDELKRLFQKAVPLYPLRKIKRVGFEMERTYGNRWIMLPSSAGFIDPLLSTGFPLTLQTIQRLAF
;
A
#
# COMPACT_ATOMS: atom_id res chain seq x y z
N GLU A 1 34.73 -5.89 7.26
CA GLU A 1 33.76 -4.83 6.90
C GLU A 1 32.62 -5.50 6.19
N LEU A 2 31.44 -5.56 6.84
CA LEU A 2 30.19 -5.99 6.21
C LEU A 2 29.94 -5.03 5.05
N THR A 3 29.69 -5.56 3.86
CA THR A 3 29.34 -4.74 2.70
C THR A 3 27.99 -4.08 2.97
N LYS A 4 27.83 -2.83 2.54
CA LYS A 4 26.65 -1.99 2.82
C LYS A 4 25.29 -2.52 2.30
N TRP A 5 25.29 -3.69 1.67
CA TRP A 5 24.11 -4.35 1.10
C TRP A 5 23.53 -5.47 1.98
N ASP A 6 24.14 -5.74 3.14
CA ASP A 6 23.66 -6.80 4.05
C ASP A 6 22.34 -6.47 4.74
N ASP A 7 21.90 -5.20 4.67
CA ASP A 7 20.65 -4.72 5.24
C ASP A 7 19.49 -4.65 4.22
N GLU A 8 19.68 -5.22 3.01
CA GLU A 8 18.62 -5.26 2.00
C GLU A 8 17.86 -6.58 2.02
N LEU A 9 16.55 -6.46 1.88
CA LEU A 9 15.64 -7.58 1.72
C LEU A 9 14.93 -7.49 0.38
N LEU A 10 15.08 -8.51 -0.46
CA LEU A 10 14.31 -8.64 -1.70
C LEU A 10 12.99 -9.36 -1.40
N VAL A 11 11.91 -8.60 -1.35
CA VAL A 11 10.57 -9.14 -1.09
C VAL A 11 9.91 -9.55 -2.40
N ALA A 12 9.13 -10.63 -2.35
CA ALA A 12 8.51 -11.25 -3.52
C ALA A 12 9.53 -11.69 -4.58
N ALA A 13 10.74 -12.04 -4.15
CA ALA A 13 11.78 -12.55 -5.01
C ALA A 13 11.43 -13.96 -5.53
N SER A 14 11.59 -14.16 -6.81
CA SER A 14 11.27 -15.40 -7.52
C SER A 14 12.52 -16.07 -8.08
N PRO A 15 12.48 -17.37 -8.40
CA PRO A 15 13.66 -18.09 -8.93
C PRO A 15 14.20 -17.52 -10.24
N ASN A 16 13.35 -16.90 -11.05
CA ASN A 16 13.69 -16.27 -12.32
C ASN A 16 12.54 -15.37 -12.81
N ASN A 17 12.78 -14.60 -13.88
CA ASN A 17 11.81 -13.63 -14.42
C ASN A 17 10.58 -14.28 -15.10
N ILE A 18 10.59 -15.59 -15.40
CA ILE A 18 9.44 -16.27 -16.06
C ILE A 18 8.29 -16.45 -15.07
N VAL A 19 8.62 -16.69 -13.80
CA VAL A 19 7.65 -16.92 -12.71
C VAL A 19 7.71 -15.82 -11.65
N ALA A 20 8.29 -14.67 -12.01
CA ALA A 20 8.46 -13.56 -11.08
C ALA A 20 7.13 -12.86 -10.78
N ASP A 21 7.04 -12.33 -9.56
CA ASP A 21 6.02 -11.33 -9.26
C ASP A 21 6.22 -10.09 -10.10
N THR A 22 5.15 -9.34 -10.33
CA THR A 22 5.16 -8.11 -11.12
C THR A 22 4.85 -6.91 -10.23
N GLN A 23 5.53 -5.79 -10.53
CA GLN A 23 5.26 -4.51 -9.88
C GLN A 23 4.30 -3.71 -10.76
N TRP A 24 3.12 -3.38 -10.21
CA TRP A 24 2.09 -2.67 -10.97
C TRP A 24 2.09 -1.19 -10.66
N TRP A 25 2.21 -0.38 -11.70
CA TRP A 25 1.91 1.04 -11.59
C TRP A 25 0.40 1.21 -11.39
N ARG A 26 0.00 1.49 -10.16
CA ARG A 26 -1.40 1.42 -9.74
C ARG A 26 -2.35 2.31 -10.53
N ALA A 27 -1.90 3.48 -11.00
CA ALA A 27 -2.74 4.36 -11.82
C ALA A 27 -3.21 3.66 -13.10
N ASP A 28 -2.28 3.03 -13.83
CA ASP A 28 -2.59 2.37 -15.09
C ASP A 28 -3.31 1.03 -14.87
N TRP A 29 -2.86 0.28 -13.86
CA TRP A 29 -3.45 -1.01 -13.52
C TRP A 29 -4.89 -0.89 -13.02
N ASP A 30 -5.17 0.05 -12.13
CA ASP A 30 -6.52 0.27 -11.61
C ASP A 30 -7.45 0.76 -12.74
N LEU A 31 -6.97 1.64 -13.62
CA LEU A 31 -7.73 2.09 -14.80
C LEU A 31 -8.04 0.92 -15.75
N PHE A 32 -7.05 0.05 -16.01
CA PHE A 32 -7.24 -1.15 -16.81
C PHE A 32 -8.33 -2.05 -16.22
N LEU A 33 -8.28 -2.34 -14.90
CA LEU A 33 -9.26 -3.18 -14.23
C LEU A 33 -10.67 -2.56 -14.27
N VAL A 34 -10.82 -1.26 -14.07
CA VAL A 34 -12.10 -0.56 -14.24
C VAL A 34 -12.62 -0.72 -15.66
N GLY A 35 -11.73 -0.62 -16.66
CA GLY A 35 -12.08 -0.86 -18.05
C GLY A 35 -12.59 -2.30 -18.31
N GLN A 36 -11.97 -3.32 -17.68
CA GLN A 36 -12.45 -4.70 -17.78
C GLN A 36 -13.82 -4.89 -17.09
N CYS A 37 -14.00 -4.33 -15.89
CA CYS A 37 -15.29 -4.38 -15.20
C CYS A 37 -16.42 -3.78 -16.05
N LYS A 38 -16.19 -2.63 -16.67
CA LYS A 38 -17.18 -2.00 -17.59
C LYS A 38 -17.50 -2.90 -18.79
N LYS A 39 -16.50 -3.55 -19.40
CA LYS A 39 -16.71 -4.50 -20.50
C LYS A 39 -17.53 -5.73 -20.08
N MET A 40 -17.45 -6.12 -18.82
CA MET A 40 -18.25 -7.20 -18.24
C MET A 40 -19.66 -6.77 -17.82
N GLY A 41 -20.05 -5.51 -18.06
CA GLY A 41 -21.37 -4.98 -17.72
C GLY A 41 -21.51 -4.48 -16.28
N VAL A 42 -20.40 -4.34 -15.54
CA VAL A 42 -20.43 -3.76 -14.18
C VAL A 42 -20.67 -2.25 -14.27
N GLU A 43 -21.69 -1.75 -13.57
CA GLU A 43 -21.90 -0.31 -13.44
C GLU A 43 -20.79 0.29 -12.60
N TYR A 44 -20.09 1.28 -13.14
CA TYR A 44 -19.03 2.00 -12.47
C TYR A 44 -19.38 3.48 -12.32
N SER A 45 -19.22 4.01 -11.14
CA SER A 45 -19.40 5.44 -10.83
C SER A 45 -18.19 5.94 -10.06
N ASP A 46 -17.45 6.85 -10.65
CA ASP A 46 -16.37 7.59 -9.99
C ASP A 46 -16.90 8.85 -9.29
N LEU A 47 -16.02 9.55 -8.57
CA LEU A 47 -16.33 10.78 -7.85
C LEU A 47 -17.66 10.68 -7.07
N THR A 48 -17.85 9.51 -6.44
CA THR A 48 -19.10 9.16 -5.75
C THR A 48 -18.81 8.89 -4.28
N ASP A 49 -19.47 9.64 -3.42
CA ASP A 49 -19.43 9.44 -1.98
C ASP A 49 -20.66 8.66 -1.49
N ILE A 50 -20.46 7.78 -0.54
CA ILE A 50 -21.55 7.17 0.22
C ILE A 50 -21.78 8.03 1.44
N SER A 51 -22.94 8.70 1.50
CA SER A 51 -23.27 9.64 2.58
C SER A 51 -24.01 9.01 3.74
N ASP A 52 -24.67 7.88 3.51
CA ASP A 52 -25.40 7.13 4.53
C ASP A 52 -25.59 5.68 4.10
N LEU A 53 -25.83 4.80 5.08
CA LEU A 53 -26.03 3.37 4.90
C LEU A 53 -27.00 2.82 5.93
N ARG A 54 -27.94 2.01 5.47
CA ARG A 54 -28.86 1.27 6.33
C ARG A 54 -28.86 -0.20 5.95
N GLU A 55 -28.65 -1.06 6.93
CA GLU A 55 -28.84 -2.50 6.81
C GLU A 55 -30.34 -2.84 6.87
N GLU A 56 -30.81 -3.68 5.95
CA GLU A 56 -32.17 -4.19 5.87
C GLU A 56 -32.13 -5.72 5.85
N ASP A 57 -33.25 -6.38 6.09
CA ASP A 57 -33.35 -7.86 6.15
C ASP A 57 -32.92 -8.51 4.81
N ASP A 58 -33.27 -7.87 3.69
CA ASP A 58 -33.05 -8.37 2.34
C ASP A 58 -31.92 -7.66 1.59
N GLY A 59 -31.18 -6.76 2.23
CA GLY A 59 -30.09 -6.05 1.58
C GLY A 59 -29.52 -4.88 2.37
N VAL A 60 -28.82 -4.01 1.65
CA VAL A 60 -28.27 -2.75 2.17
C VAL A 60 -28.78 -1.61 1.32
N LEU A 61 -29.34 -0.59 1.94
CA LEU A 61 -29.74 0.65 1.30
C LEU A 61 -28.62 1.69 1.49
N LEU A 62 -28.14 2.25 0.37
CA LEU A 62 -27.08 3.23 0.32
C LEU A 62 -27.62 4.58 -0.18
N TRP A 63 -27.20 5.67 0.43
CA TRP A 63 -27.34 7.02 -0.10
C TRP A 63 -26.03 7.42 -0.74
N ILE A 64 -26.01 7.53 -2.07
CA ILE A 64 -24.83 7.90 -2.83
C ILE A 64 -24.98 9.32 -3.39
N LYS A 65 -23.88 10.05 -3.34
CA LYS A 65 -23.81 11.45 -3.77
C LYS A 65 -22.69 11.62 -4.79
N THR A 66 -23.01 12.21 -5.92
CA THR A 66 -22.06 12.71 -6.91
C THR A 66 -22.10 14.24 -6.91
N GLU A 67 -21.24 14.90 -7.68
CA GLU A 67 -21.31 16.37 -7.86
C GLU A 67 -22.67 16.87 -8.39
N ARG A 68 -23.38 16.01 -9.16
CA ARG A 68 -24.57 16.39 -9.92
C ARG A 68 -25.87 15.81 -9.38
N SER A 69 -25.80 14.79 -8.54
CA SER A 69 -26.98 14.03 -8.11
C SER A 69 -26.81 13.36 -6.76
N GLN A 70 -27.94 13.09 -6.12
CA GLN A 70 -28.02 12.20 -4.98
C GLN A 70 -29.07 11.16 -5.29
N ARG A 71 -28.75 9.87 -5.08
CA ARG A 71 -29.68 8.76 -5.32
C ARG A 71 -29.54 7.68 -4.23
N ARG A 72 -30.55 6.86 -4.11
CA ARG A 72 -30.52 5.66 -3.29
C ARG A 72 -30.23 4.44 -4.15
N VAL A 73 -29.41 3.54 -3.63
CA VAL A 73 -29.10 2.25 -4.27
C VAL A 73 -29.35 1.16 -3.25
N LYS A 74 -30.13 0.14 -3.64
CA LYS A 74 -30.32 -1.07 -2.83
C LYS A 74 -29.45 -2.18 -3.41
N ALA A 75 -28.68 -2.85 -2.56
CA ALA A 75 -27.83 -3.98 -2.94
C ALA A 75 -28.12 -5.18 -2.03
N GLY A 76 -28.08 -6.39 -2.58
CA GLY A 76 -28.22 -7.63 -1.80
C GLY A 76 -27.05 -7.89 -0.86
N LEU A 77 -25.86 -7.45 -1.25
CA LEU A 77 -24.62 -7.51 -0.47
C LEU A 77 -23.76 -6.28 -0.77
N LEU A 78 -23.14 -5.73 0.25
CA LEU A 78 -22.18 -4.64 0.14
C LEU A 78 -20.77 -5.13 0.49
N ILE A 79 -19.81 -4.88 -0.38
CA ILE A 79 -18.39 -5.21 -0.16
C ILE A 79 -17.59 -3.92 0.01
N ASP A 80 -17.01 -3.70 1.19
CA ASP A 80 -16.13 -2.57 1.45
C ASP A 80 -14.68 -2.87 1.02
N ALA A 81 -14.23 -2.18 -0.01
CA ALA A 81 -12.86 -2.18 -0.50
C ALA A 81 -12.17 -0.81 -0.34
N CYS A 82 -12.64 0.06 0.56
CA CYS A 82 -12.14 1.42 0.75
C CYS A 82 -10.75 1.49 1.43
N GLY A 83 -10.22 0.35 1.87
CA GLY A 83 -8.94 0.27 2.57
C GLY A 83 -8.96 1.02 3.90
N GLY A 84 -7.80 1.53 4.31
CA GLY A 84 -7.63 2.19 5.61
C GLY A 84 -8.52 3.41 5.88
N ARG A 85 -9.27 3.91 4.88
CA ARG A 85 -10.28 4.96 5.08
C ARG A 85 -11.50 4.46 5.84
N ALA A 86 -11.73 3.14 5.86
CA ALA A 86 -12.81 2.49 6.58
C ALA A 86 -14.20 3.11 6.30
N GLY A 87 -14.55 3.26 5.00
CA GLY A 87 -15.76 3.97 4.58
C GLY A 87 -17.04 3.46 5.26
N ILE A 88 -17.35 2.16 5.15
CA ILE A 88 -18.48 1.53 5.85
C ILE A 88 -18.30 1.61 7.37
N GLY A 89 -17.08 1.41 7.88
CA GLY A 89 -16.79 1.48 9.30
C GLY A 89 -17.19 2.81 9.92
N GLN A 90 -16.96 3.92 9.22
CA GLN A 90 -17.37 5.25 9.69
C GLN A 90 -18.90 5.39 9.69
N LEU A 91 -19.56 4.99 8.60
CA LEU A 91 -21.02 5.08 8.47
C LEU A 91 -21.75 4.23 9.52
N LEU A 92 -21.25 3.06 9.84
CA LEU A 92 -21.80 2.16 10.86
C LEU A 92 -21.24 2.39 12.27
N SER A 93 -20.45 3.45 12.48
CA SER A 93 -19.80 3.75 13.76
C SER A 93 -18.99 2.59 14.34
N ILE A 94 -18.39 1.78 13.46
CA ILE A 94 -17.52 0.67 13.85
C ILE A 94 -16.17 1.22 14.24
N ARG A 95 -15.70 0.87 15.43
CA ARG A 95 -14.45 1.39 15.98
C ARG A 95 -13.24 0.79 15.26
N LYS A 96 -12.31 1.65 14.89
CA LYS A 96 -10.96 1.30 14.43
C LYS A 96 -10.06 1.16 15.65
N LYS A 97 -9.47 -0.01 15.83
CA LYS A 97 -8.58 -0.33 16.94
C LYS A 97 -7.11 -0.25 16.51
N THR A 98 -6.25 0.04 17.44
CA THR A 98 -4.80 -0.12 17.28
C THR A 98 -4.43 -1.59 17.50
N LEU A 99 -3.50 -2.10 16.72
CA LEU A 99 -2.93 -3.43 16.93
C LEU A 99 -1.96 -3.37 18.13
N ASN A 100 -2.31 -4.05 19.22
CA ASN A 100 -1.47 -4.09 20.42
C ASN A 100 -0.25 -5.00 20.29
N SER A 101 -0.27 -5.91 19.32
CA SER A 101 0.80 -6.90 19.06
C SER A 101 1.92 -6.38 18.16
N THR A 102 1.78 -5.20 17.56
CA THR A 102 2.75 -4.64 16.64
C THR A 102 3.22 -3.27 17.10
N PRO A 103 4.47 -2.87 16.79
CA PRO A 103 4.94 -1.52 17.05
C PRO A 103 4.07 -0.48 16.35
N GLU A 104 3.85 0.66 16.99
CA GLU A 104 3.22 1.81 16.35
C GLU A 104 4.17 2.38 15.28
N THR A 105 3.65 2.46 14.05
CA THR A 105 4.40 2.94 12.89
C THR A 105 3.63 4.00 12.13
N PHE A 106 4.35 4.91 11.51
CA PHE A 106 3.85 5.84 10.52
C PHE A 106 4.65 5.68 9.22
N ALA A 107 4.13 6.19 8.11
CA ALA A 107 4.83 6.11 6.84
C ALA A 107 4.85 7.45 6.11
N VAL A 108 5.91 7.66 5.31
CA VAL A 108 5.99 8.72 4.30
C VAL A 108 6.34 8.10 2.98
N HIS A 109 5.71 8.54 1.90
CA HIS A 109 5.93 7.92 0.59
C HIS A 109 5.60 8.85 -0.57
N GLY A 110 6.13 8.50 -1.73
CA GLY A 110 5.85 9.17 -2.99
C GLY A 110 6.38 8.41 -4.20
N HIS A 111 6.28 9.06 -5.33
CA HIS A 111 6.85 8.59 -6.59
C HIS A 111 7.93 9.57 -7.02
N PHE A 112 9.03 9.04 -7.56
CA PHE A 112 10.22 9.82 -7.86
C PHE A 112 10.72 9.53 -9.27
N SER A 113 11.32 10.55 -9.90
CA SER A 113 12.20 10.42 -11.05
C SER A 113 13.64 10.65 -10.63
N GLY A 114 14.61 10.24 -11.46
CA GLY A 114 16.03 10.47 -11.22
C GLY A 114 16.65 9.68 -10.06
N VAL A 115 16.00 8.63 -9.59
CA VAL A 115 16.57 7.69 -8.61
C VAL A 115 17.69 6.88 -9.29
N ALA A 116 18.86 6.82 -8.66
CA ALA A 116 19.98 6.04 -9.19
C ALA A 116 19.66 4.54 -9.19
N THR A 117 20.31 3.79 -10.09
CA THR A 117 20.19 2.33 -10.16
C THR A 117 21.12 1.66 -9.16
N ILE A 118 20.71 0.47 -8.72
CA ILE A 118 21.53 -0.41 -7.91
C ILE A 118 22.46 -1.22 -8.84
N PRO A 119 23.78 -1.15 -8.69
CA PRO A 119 24.69 -1.90 -9.55
C PRO A 119 24.53 -3.42 -9.35
N PRO A 120 24.46 -4.21 -10.44
CA PRO A 120 24.34 -5.68 -10.35
C PRO A 120 25.50 -6.36 -9.62
N SER A 121 26.70 -5.76 -9.68
CA SER A 121 27.93 -6.32 -9.12
C SER A 121 28.03 -6.29 -7.59
N ASN A 122 27.16 -5.53 -6.92
CA ASN A 122 27.21 -5.36 -5.47
C ASN A 122 26.28 -6.30 -4.71
N SER A 123 25.55 -7.14 -5.42
CA SER A 123 24.62 -8.08 -4.82
C SER A 123 25.34 -9.33 -4.31
N GLN A 124 26.06 -9.19 -3.21
CA GLN A 124 26.56 -10.35 -2.43
C GLN A 124 25.48 -10.90 -1.48
N LEU A 125 24.24 -10.97 -1.96
CA LEU A 125 23.18 -11.68 -1.27
C LEU A 125 23.38 -13.19 -1.45
N GLY A 126 24.20 -13.77 -0.58
CA GLY A 126 24.47 -15.20 -0.59
C GLY A 126 25.68 -15.61 -1.45
N THR A 127 25.85 -16.92 -1.63
CA THR A 127 27.02 -17.57 -2.22
C THR A 127 26.98 -17.72 -3.75
N GLY A 128 26.16 -16.95 -4.46
CA GLY A 128 26.02 -17.05 -5.92
C GLY A 128 25.47 -15.79 -6.59
N PRO A 129 25.49 -15.75 -7.94
CA PRO A 129 24.87 -14.66 -8.69
C PRO A 129 23.37 -14.64 -8.45
N LEU A 130 22.80 -13.45 -8.37
CA LEU A 130 21.34 -13.28 -8.32
C LEU A 130 20.70 -13.82 -9.61
N PRO A 131 19.52 -14.43 -9.54
CA PRO A 131 18.83 -14.96 -10.71
C PRO A 131 18.28 -13.86 -11.64
N TYR A 132 18.25 -12.61 -11.17
CA TYR A 132 17.75 -11.42 -11.89
C TYR A 132 18.34 -10.14 -11.26
N HIS A 133 18.11 -9.00 -11.91
CA HIS A 133 18.54 -7.72 -11.37
C HIS A 133 17.76 -7.38 -10.08
N PRO A 134 18.40 -6.89 -8.99
CA PRO A 134 17.71 -6.58 -7.73
C PRO A 134 16.49 -5.69 -7.89
N GLU A 135 16.55 -4.71 -8.80
CA GLU A 135 15.44 -3.77 -9.04
C GLU A 135 14.23 -4.41 -9.76
N ASP A 136 14.34 -5.65 -10.23
CA ASP A 136 13.20 -6.45 -10.73
C ASP A 136 12.36 -7.04 -9.58
N SER A 137 12.81 -6.88 -8.34
CA SER A 137 12.09 -7.25 -7.12
C SER A 137 11.69 -6.03 -6.29
N ALA A 138 10.90 -6.25 -5.25
CA ALA A 138 10.61 -5.22 -4.26
C ALA A 138 11.78 -5.09 -3.28
N ILE A 139 12.60 -4.07 -3.44
CA ILE A 139 13.75 -3.85 -2.56
C ILE A 139 13.30 -3.14 -1.29
N HIS A 140 13.64 -3.73 -0.15
CA HIS A 140 13.44 -3.16 1.17
C HIS A 140 14.79 -2.93 1.86
N HIS A 141 15.13 -1.68 2.09
CA HIS A 141 16.30 -1.28 2.87
C HIS A 141 15.92 -1.27 4.35
N ILE A 142 16.53 -2.13 5.13
CA ILE A 142 16.29 -2.20 6.58
C ILE A 142 17.13 -1.13 7.26
N ILE A 143 16.48 -0.31 8.07
CA ILE A 143 17.12 0.80 8.78
C ILE A 143 16.81 0.73 10.28
N ASP A 144 17.60 1.44 11.10
CA ASP A 144 17.32 1.49 12.53
C ASP A 144 15.93 2.08 12.80
N GLY A 145 15.08 1.25 13.39
CA GLY A 145 13.71 1.61 13.75
C GLY A 145 12.72 1.69 12.59
N GLY A 146 13.01 1.08 11.44
CA GLY A 146 12.10 1.08 10.30
C GLY A 146 12.65 0.38 9.07
N TRP A 147 12.06 0.68 7.93
CA TRP A 147 12.51 0.18 6.63
C TRP A 147 12.03 1.13 5.51
N VAL A 148 12.73 1.08 4.38
CA VAL A 148 12.43 1.89 3.19
C VAL A 148 12.22 0.97 2.00
N TRP A 149 11.13 1.11 1.26
CA TRP A 149 10.95 0.41 0.00
C TRP A 149 11.42 1.24 -1.18
N SER A 150 11.87 0.55 -2.22
CA SER A 150 12.18 1.12 -3.52
C SER A 150 11.70 0.17 -4.61
N LEU A 151 10.70 0.58 -5.38
CA LEU A 151 10.08 -0.21 -6.45
C LEU A 151 10.25 0.56 -7.76
N ARG A 152 11.10 0.03 -8.65
CA ARG A 152 11.33 0.61 -9.98
C ARG A 152 10.33 0.06 -10.99
N PHE A 153 9.87 0.92 -11.89
CA PHE A 153 8.98 0.58 -12.99
C PHE A 153 9.68 0.75 -14.33
N ASP A 154 9.17 0.11 -15.39
CA ASP A 154 9.73 0.11 -16.74
C ASP A 154 9.96 1.51 -17.33
N HIS A 155 9.09 2.47 -16.99
CA HIS A 155 9.23 3.87 -17.40
C HIS A 155 10.27 4.66 -16.58
N GLY A 156 11.06 3.97 -15.73
CA GLY A 156 12.17 4.55 -14.96
C GLY A 156 11.76 5.29 -13.69
N GLN A 157 10.48 5.45 -13.42
CA GLN A 157 10.01 6.02 -12.16
C GLN A 157 10.11 5.01 -11.02
N VAL A 158 10.22 5.52 -9.80
CA VAL A 158 10.37 4.71 -8.59
C VAL A 158 9.28 5.08 -7.59
N SER A 159 8.51 4.09 -7.11
CA SER A 159 7.74 4.25 -5.88
C SER A 159 8.65 4.01 -4.70
N ALA A 160 8.75 4.97 -3.80
CA ALA A 160 9.54 4.80 -2.59
C ALA A 160 8.85 5.39 -1.37
N GLY A 161 9.18 4.85 -0.20
CA GLY A 161 8.69 5.38 1.05
C GLY A 161 9.32 4.67 2.24
N ALA A 162 9.15 5.26 3.41
CA ALA A 162 9.66 4.75 4.68
C ALA A 162 8.52 4.41 5.63
N VAL A 163 8.61 3.24 6.27
CA VAL A 163 7.79 2.87 7.43
C VAL A 163 8.66 2.96 8.66
N LEU A 164 8.26 3.80 9.60
CA LEU A 164 9.08 4.24 10.74
C LEU A 164 8.35 3.95 12.05
N ARG A 165 9.06 3.37 13.02
CA ARG A 165 8.53 3.18 14.38
C ARG A 165 8.44 4.51 15.10
N GLU A 166 7.28 4.86 15.65
CA GLU A 166 7.06 6.15 16.32
C GLU A 166 8.08 6.39 17.44
N LYS A 167 8.41 5.36 18.23
CA LYS A 167 9.38 5.48 19.34
C LYS A 167 10.78 5.92 18.88
N ASN A 168 11.21 5.52 17.67
CA ASN A 168 12.55 5.82 17.16
C ASN A 168 12.61 7.18 16.43
N TYR A 169 11.47 7.65 15.92
CA TYR A 169 11.37 8.85 15.07
C TYR A 169 10.44 9.92 15.64
N ARG A 170 10.21 9.89 16.97
CA ARG A 170 9.32 10.84 17.66
C ARG A 170 9.68 12.30 17.40
N SER A 171 10.97 12.63 17.31
CA SER A 171 11.44 14.01 17.09
C SER A 171 11.09 14.60 15.74
N ILE A 172 10.79 13.76 14.74
CA ILE A 172 10.49 14.20 13.38
C ILE A 172 9.08 13.82 12.91
N GLN A 173 8.36 13.00 13.68
CA GLN A 173 7.07 12.47 13.23
C GLN A 173 6.03 13.54 12.90
N ASP A 174 6.11 14.73 13.51
CA ASP A 174 5.17 15.82 13.27
C ASP A 174 5.62 16.81 12.20
N GLN A 175 6.78 16.58 11.60
CA GLN A 175 7.28 17.38 10.48
C GLN A 175 6.53 17.09 9.18
N SER A 176 6.80 17.90 8.13
CA SER A 176 6.28 17.66 6.79
C SER A 176 6.78 16.32 6.22
N PRO A 177 6.02 15.68 5.31
CA PRO A 177 6.45 14.45 4.67
C PRO A 177 7.83 14.56 4.02
N GLU A 178 8.11 15.69 3.37
CA GLU A 178 9.38 15.98 2.69
C GLU A 178 10.54 16.09 3.69
N SER A 179 10.32 16.73 4.84
CA SER A 179 11.33 16.85 5.90
C SER A 179 11.64 15.50 6.53
N ILE A 180 10.62 14.68 6.78
CA ILE A 180 10.79 13.32 7.30
C ILE A 180 11.58 12.47 6.29
N TRP A 181 11.18 12.47 5.01
CA TRP A 181 11.86 11.74 3.95
C TRP A 181 13.33 12.14 3.84
N SER A 182 13.60 13.44 3.77
CA SER A 182 14.96 13.97 3.71
C SER A 182 15.82 13.55 4.91
N SER A 183 15.23 13.58 6.11
CA SER A 183 15.92 13.15 7.34
C SER A 183 16.29 11.67 7.31
N VAL A 184 15.40 10.80 6.80
CA VAL A 184 15.66 9.36 6.65
C VAL A 184 16.74 9.11 5.60
N VAL A 185 16.58 9.68 4.41
CA VAL A 185 17.51 9.47 3.29
C VAL A 185 18.92 9.96 3.65
N ASN A 186 19.05 11.13 4.26
CA ASN A 186 20.37 11.70 4.59
C ASN A 186 21.10 10.99 5.74
N LYS A 187 20.40 10.22 6.57
CA LYS A 187 20.97 9.45 7.67
C LYS A 187 21.67 8.16 7.18
N HIS A 188 21.32 7.66 5.99
CA HIS A 188 21.79 6.40 5.45
C HIS A 188 22.52 6.63 4.12
N ASP A 189 23.81 6.36 4.05
CA ASP A 189 24.65 6.65 2.89
C ASP A 189 24.12 6.03 1.60
N GLU A 190 23.60 4.81 1.68
CA GLU A 190 23.07 4.10 0.53
C GLU A 190 21.80 4.78 -0.01
N LEU A 191 20.84 5.10 0.85
CA LEU A 191 19.65 5.84 0.47
C LEU A 191 20.00 7.22 -0.08
N LYS A 192 20.98 7.89 0.54
CA LYS A 192 21.49 9.16 0.06
C LYS A 192 22.05 9.04 -1.36
N ARG A 193 22.85 8.00 -1.63
CA ARG A 193 23.40 7.74 -2.98
C ARG A 193 22.28 7.49 -3.99
N LEU A 194 21.28 6.70 -3.65
CA LEU A 194 20.16 6.39 -4.54
C LEU A 194 19.28 7.62 -4.83
N PHE A 195 18.96 8.39 -3.81
CA PHE A 195 17.98 9.47 -3.90
C PHE A 195 18.56 10.88 -4.00
N GLN A 196 19.88 11.07 -4.08
CA GLN A 196 20.53 12.40 -4.14
C GLN A 196 20.08 13.29 -5.31
N LYS A 197 19.69 12.67 -6.44
CA LYS A 197 19.18 13.36 -7.63
C LYS A 197 17.68 13.11 -7.87
N ALA A 198 17.03 12.43 -6.95
CA ALA A 198 15.62 12.08 -7.08
C ALA A 198 14.74 13.31 -6.89
N VAL A 199 13.75 13.46 -7.75
CA VAL A 199 12.75 14.51 -7.69
C VAL A 199 11.38 13.88 -7.50
N PRO A 200 10.61 14.29 -6.47
CA PRO A 200 9.24 13.84 -6.30
C PRO A 200 8.37 14.25 -7.48
N LEU A 201 7.57 13.34 -8.03
CA LEU A 201 6.61 13.65 -9.10
C LEU A 201 5.38 14.40 -8.58
N TYR A 202 5.04 14.19 -7.31
CA TYR A 202 3.93 14.80 -6.59
C TYR A 202 4.36 15.08 -5.15
N PRO A 203 3.65 15.94 -4.40
CA PRO A 203 3.88 16.10 -2.97
C PRO A 203 3.86 14.77 -2.24
N LEU A 204 4.81 14.57 -1.35
CA LEU A 204 4.89 13.33 -0.57
C LEU A 204 3.67 13.20 0.35
N ARG A 205 3.29 11.98 0.64
CA ARG A 205 2.16 11.67 1.51
C ARG A 205 2.63 11.06 2.82
N LYS A 206 1.89 11.35 3.88
CA LYS A 206 2.11 10.77 5.21
C LYS A 206 0.91 9.97 5.65
N ILE A 207 1.16 8.78 6.16
CA ILE A 207 0.20 7.92 6.83
C ILE A 207 0.54 7.98 8.31
N LYS A 208 -0.33 8.58 9.12
CA LYS A 208 -0.08 8.80 10.56
C LYS A 208 0.03 7.51 11.36
N ARG A 209 -0.69 6.46 10.95
CA ARG A 209 -0.67 5.14 11.56
C ARG A 209 -0.88 4.08 10.49
N VAL A 210 0.06 3.17 10.36
CA VAL A 210 0.02 2.13 9.33
C VAL A 210 -0.86 0.96 9.79
N GLY A 211 -0.57 0.40 10.98
CA GLY A 211 -1.30 -0.75 11.51
C GLY A 211 -2.65 -0.40 12.14
N PHE A 212 -3.68 -1.16 11.81
CA PHE A 212 -5.00 -1.04 12.42
C PHE A 212 -5.83 -2.32 12.22
N GLU A 213 -6.89 -2.49 13.04
CA GLU A 213 -7.96 -3.45 12.80
C GLU A 213 -9.33 -2.83 13.07
N MET A 214 -10.35 -3.28 12.36
CA MET A 214 -11.73 -2.91 12.62
C MET A 214 -12.33 -3.84 13.68
N GLU A 215 -13.13 -3.29 14.60
CA GLU A 215 -13.78 -4.06 15.66
C GLU A 215 -14.76 -5.11 15.15
N ARG A 216 -15.37 -4.83 14.00
CA ARG A 216 -16.28 -5.71 13.28
C ARG A 216 -16.03 -5.56 11.79
N THR A 217 -15.91 -6.67 11.07
CA THR A 217 -15.51 -6.73 9.66
C THR A 217 -16.61 -7.23 8.73
N TYR A 218 -17.74 -7.65 9.28
CA TYR A 218 -18.92 -8.08 8.52
C TYR A 218 -20.21 -7.85 9.32
N GLY A 219 -21.33 -7.82 8.62
CA GLY A 219 -22.68 -7.78 9.15
C GLY A 219 -23.59 -8.73 8.40
N ASN A 220 -24.91 -8.51 8.49
CA ASN A 220 -25.87 -9.40 7.82
C ASN A 220 -25.73 -9.33 6.29
N ARG A 221 -25.56 -8.13 5.75
CA ARG A 221 -25.51 -7.88 4.30
C ARG A 221 -24.32 -7.04 3.85
N TRP A 222 -23.24 -7.05 4.61
CA TRP A 222 -22.01 -6.37 4.22
C TRP A 222 -20.76 -7.08 4.76
N ILE A 223 -19.65 -6.90 4.07
CA ILE A 223 -18.33 -7.42 4.45
C ILE A 223 -17.24 -6.44 4.05
N MET A 224 -16.17 -6.36 4.84
CA MET A 224 -14.94 -5.65 4.51
C MET A 224 -13.92 -6.60 3.89
N LEU A 225 -13.29 -6.19 2.81
CA LEU A 225 -12.09 -6.88 2.30
C LEU A 225 -10.90 -6.66 3.26
N PRO A 226 -9.86 -7.50 3.22
CA PRO A 226 -8.75 -7.47 4.18
C PRO A 226 -8.18 -6.08 4.43
N SER A 227 -7.88 -5.31 3.37
CA SER A 227 -7.31 -3.97 3.52
C SER A 227 -8.28 -2.94 4.15
N SER A 228 -9.60 -3.20 4.16
CA SER A 228 -10.59 -2.40 4.88
C SER A 228 -10.83 -2.91 6.28
N ALA A 229 -10.75 -4.24 6.47
CA ALA A 229 -10.92 -4.92 7.75
C ALA A 229 -9.74 -4.66 8.72
N GLY A 230 -8.54 -4.57 8.19
CA GLY A 230 -7.34 -4.32 8.97
C GLY A 230 -6.09 -4.29 8.11
N PHE A 231 -5.02 -3.83 8.70
CA PHE A 231 -3.72 -3.78 8.06
C PHE A 231 -2.63 -3.88 9.11
N ILE A 232 -1.59 -4.66 8.88
CA ILE A 232 -0.47 -4.81 9.81
C ILE A 232 0.68 -3.92 9.36
N ASP A 233 1.37 -4.35 8.32
CA ASP A 233 2.57 -3.71 7.78
C ASP A 233 2.77 -4.15 6.32
N PRO A 234 3.24 -3.28 5.40
CA PRO A 234 3.43 -3.66 4.01
C PRO A 234 4.74 -4.43 3.72
N LEU A 235 5.60 -4.70 4.71
CA LEU A 235 6.94 -5.26 4.54
C LEU A 235 7.01 -6.52 3.66
N LEU A 236 6.06 -7.43 3.81
CA LEU A 236 6.05 -8.69 3.06
C LEU A 236 5.07 -8.70 1.87
N SER A 237 4.54 -7.55 1.48
CA SER A 237 3.64 -7.38 0.31
C SER A 237 2.42 -8.32 0.27
N THR A 238 1.95 -8.82 1.42
CA THR A 238 0.88 -9.83 1.52
C THR A 238 -0.53 -9.29 1.31
N GLY A 239 -0.72 -7.98 1.24
CA GLY A 239 -2.06 -7.35 1.18
C GLY A 239 -2.86 -7.76 -0.06
N PHE A 240 -2.21 -7.81 -1.21
CA PHE A 240 -2.88 -8.15 -2.47
C PHE A 240 -3.27 -9.65 -2.55
N PRO A 241 -2.37 -10.61 -2.26
CA PRO A 241 -2.72 -12.03 -2.19
C PRO A 241 -3.87 -12.33 -1.23
N LEU A 242 -3.89 -11.74 -0.04
CA LEU A 242 -4.97 -11.89 0.93
C LEU A 242 -6.31 -11.37 0.39
N THR A 243 -6.29 -10.23 -0.29
CA THR A 243 -7.49 -9.66 -0.92
C THR A 243 -8.02 -10.58 -2.02
N LEU A 244 -7.17 -11.10 -2.91
CA LEU A 244 -7.57 -12.02 -3.97
C LEU A 244 -8.16 -13.33 -3.41
N GLN A 245 -7.53 -13.92 -2.40
CA GLN A 245 -8.05 -15.11 -1.73
C GLN A 245 -9.42 -14.87 -1.08
N THR A 246 -9.62 -13.68 -0.50
CA THR A 246 -10.91 -13.33 0.09
C THR A 246 -11.97 -13.17 -0.99
N ILE A 247 -11.66 -12.48 -2.10
CA ILE A 247 -12.59 -12.34 -3.25
C ILE A 247 -12.95 -13.73 -3.77
N GLN A 248 -11.98 -14.62 -3.95
CA GLN A 248 -12.24 -16.00 -4.40
C GLN A 248 -13.21 -16.73 -3.47
N ARG A 249 -13.03 -16.63 -2.15
CA ARG A 249 -13.91 -17.26 -1.16
C ARG A 249 -15.31 -16.65 -1.08
N LEU A 250 -15.47 -15.40 -1.48
CA LEU A 250 -16.77 -14.73 -1.55
C LEU A 250 -17.54 -15.08 -2.82
N ALA A 251 -16.84 -15.46 -3.89
CA ALA A 251 -17.41 -15.75 -5.18
C ALA A 251 -17.83 -17.24 -5.34
N PHE A 252 -17.31 -18.13 -4.50
CA PHE A 252 -17.53 -19.58 -4.49
C PHE A 252 -17.94 -20.09 -3.12
#